data_a0a340821ad6d82b550dd2b40e93a9a7
#
_entry.id   a0a340821ad6d82b550dd2b40e93a9a7
#
_cell.length_a   1.000
_cell.length_b   1.000
_cell.length_c   1.000
_cell.angle_alpha   90.00
_cell.angle_beta   90.00
_cell.angle_gamma   90.00
#
_symmetry.space_group_name_H-M   'P 1'
#
loop_
_entity.id
_entity.type
_entity.pdbx_description
1 polymer ?
#
loop_
_entity_poly.entity_id
_entity_poly.type
_entity_poly.pdbx_seq_one_letter_code
_entity_poly.pdbx_strand_id
1 'polypeptide(L)'
;MRTLDSLIWDIADIQAGETVIICNDPTLDLTRTALSSGTEVVFADPDYTRCQEARALGAEVVGDVRIDDYLSGASGTAVAIGEMPKSLARLDYLARSIASAGFSQARVVLGANNKHLSRGMNAVLGESFHDVAASLGRGKFRCLVASGPREVSYEPTRGDGLIAVGGVFSGAKPDRGGELLRSCLPDEPGRLLDLGCGNGSVTRGMNAAATDSDADAVLSARAIGVDATWDDAGSKYPDASFDTIALNPPFHDGTAVDATLVQHLLDAAVRLLAPGGALYLVHNSHLRYRGEVERRIATVEQVTRDKTFTVLRASR
;
A
#
# COMPACT_ATOMS: atom_id res chain seq x y z
N MET A 1 20.21 12.11 6.45
CA MET A 1 18.96 12.66 5.84
C MET A 1 19.22 12.99 4.37
N ARG A 2 18.36 12.50 3.46
CA ARG A 2 18.46 12.79 2.02
C ARG A 2 18.12 14.26 1.72
N THR A 3 18.57 14.78 0.57
CA THR A 3 18.26 16.18 0.16
C THR A 3 16.77 16.46 0.12
N LEU A 4 15.93 15.50 -0.30
CA LEU A 4 14.49 15.64 -0.33
C LEU A 4 13.90 15.77 1.07
N ASP A 5 14.30 14.90 2.00
CA ASP A 5 13.81 14.90 3.37
C ASP A 5 14.20 16.19 4.10
N SER A 6 15.44 16.66 3.91
CA SER A 6 15.88 17.96 4.43
C SER A 6 15.06 19.13 3.87
N LEU A 7 14.68 19.08 2.57
CA LEU A 7 13.82 20.10 1.99
C LEU A 7 12.42 20.06 2.60
N ILE A 8 11.82 18.86 2.74
CA ILE A 8 10.49 18.67 3.32
C ILE A 8 10.48 19.23 4.75
N TRP A 9 11.49 18.88 5.55
CA TRP A 9 11.62 19.32 6.94
C TRP A 9 11.73 20.84 7.05
N ASP A 10 12.61 21.45 6.26
CA ASP A 10 12.82 22.91 6.26
C ASP A 10 11.56 23.68 5.80
N ILE A 11 10.83 23.16 4.80
CA ILE A 11 9.58 23.78 4.32
C ILE A 11 8.42 23.57 5.29
N ALA A 12 8.42 22.45 6.00
CA ALA A 12 7.39 22.16 7.01
C ALA A 12 7.43 23.15 8.16
N ASP A 13 8.58 23.67 8.53
CA ASP A 13 8.75 24.68 9.59
C ASP A 13 7.90 24.37 10.82
N ILE A 14 8.15 23.19 11.40
CA ILE A 14 7.33 22.59 12.45
C ILE A 14 7.40 23.43 13.70
N GLN A 15 6.24 23.79 14.25
CA GLN A 15 6.11 24.61 15.45
C GLN A 15 5.96 23.75 16.71
N ALA A 16 6.34 24.29 17.84
CA ALA A 16 6.17 23.60 19.12
C ALA A 16 4.68 23.32 19.41
N GLY A 17 4.37 22.07 19.74
CA GLY A 17 3.01 21.63 20.04
C GLY A 17 2.18 21.21 18.82
N GLU A 18 2.74 21.23 17.61
CA GLU A 18 2.10 20.64 16.46
C GLU A 18 2.22 19.10 16.48
N THR A 19 1.16 18.41 16.12
CA THR A 19 1.22 16.97 15.78
C THR A 19 1.82 16.81 14.39
N VAL A 20 2.87 15.99 14.27
CA VAL A 20 3.53 15.68 13.00
C VAL A 20 2.98 14.37 12.45
N ILE A 21 2.31 14.43 11.28
CA ILE A 21 1.79 13.25 10.59
C ILE A 21 2.76 12.89 9.47
N ILE A 22 3.40 11.74 9.56
CA ILE A 22 4.33 11.24 8.54
C ILE A 22 3.55 10.37 7.54
N CYS A 23 3.47 10.79 6.28
CA CYS A 23 2.60 10.14 5.29
C CYS A 23 3.30 9.19 4.32
N ASN A 24 4.58 9.30 4.11
CA ASN A 24 5.39 8.45 3.23
C ASN A 24 6.87 8.79 3.45
N ASP A 25 7.53 8.01 4.29
CA ASP A 25 8.95 8.21 4.65
C ASP A 25 9.74 6.91 4.46
N PRO A 26 10.18 6.61 3.22
CA PRO A 26 10.78 5.33 2.88
C PRO A 26 12.14 5.06 3.56
N THR A 27 12.78 6.08 4.15
CA THR A 27 14.04 5.93 4.89
C THR A 27 13.91 6.13 6.39
N LEU A 28 12.73 6.51 6.85
CA LEU A 28 12.44 6.91 8.24
C LEU A 28 13.32 8.07 8.75
N ASP A 29 13.90 8.86 7.86
CA ASP A 29 14.72 10.01 8.24
C ASP A 29 13.87 11.17 8.77
N LEU A 30 12.70 11.42 8.16
CA LEU A 30 11.75 12.41 8.67
C LEU A 30 11.19 11.97 10.03
N THR A 31 10.85 10.69 10.16
CA THR A 31 10.36 10.09 11.41
C THR A 31 11.36 10.24 12.54
N ARG A 32 12.63 9.86 12.32
CA ARG A 32 13.70 10.02 13.33
C ARG A 32 13.91 11.47 13.72
N THR A 33 13.86 12.38 12.75
CA THR A 33 14.07 13.81 13.00
C THR A 33 12.92 14.38 13.81
N ALA A 34 11.66 14.05 13.48
CA ALA A 34 10.48 14.50 14.22
C ALA A 34 10.49 13.98 15.67
N LEU A 35 10.76 12.69 15.88
CA LEU A 35 10.87 12.12 17.23
C LEU A 35 11.98 12.78 18.05
N SER A 36 13.13 13.08 17.41
CA SER A 36 14.26 13.73 18.09
C SER A 36 13.99 15.18 18.48
N SER A 37 13.04 15.85 17.81
CA SER A 37 12.61 17.22 18.17
C SER A 37 11.61 17.25 19.33
N GLY A 38 11.16 16.08 19.80
CA GLY A 38 10.20 15.97 20.91
C GLY A 38 8.75 16.28 20.52
N THR A 39 8.44 16.23 19.21
CA THR A 39 7.07 16.39 18.72
C THR A 39 6.29 15.07 18.81
N GLU A 40 4.97 15.17 18.93
CA GLU A 40 4.07 14.03 18.75
C GLU A 40 4.11 13.58 17.30
N VAL A 41 4.36 12.29 17.05
CA VAL A 41 4.53 11.74 15.70
C VAL A 41 3.52 10.62 15.44
N VAL A 42 2.64 10.85 14.46
CA VAL A 42 1.72 9.86 13.90
C VAL A 42 2.23 9.39 12.55
N PHE A 43 2.46 8.10 12.39
CA PHE A 43 2.96 7.50 11.15
C PHE A 43 1.82 6.87 10.36
N ALA A 44 1.48 7.46 9.20
CA ALA A 44 0.34 7.10 8.36
C ALA A 44 0.78 6.54 6.98
N ASP A 45 1.70 5.59 6.99
CA ASP A 45 2.20 4.90 5.80
C ASP A 45 1.44 3.57 5.61
N PRO A 46 1.11 3.14 4.38
CA PRO A 46 0.42 1.88 4.17
C PRO A 46 1.30 0.63 4.29
N ASP A 47 2.62 0.78 4.19
CA ASP A 47 3.56 -0.35 4.17
C ASP A 47 3.79 -0.94 5.57
N TYR A 48 3.52 -2.24 5.70
CA TYR A 48 3.62 -2.97 6.96
C TYR A 48 5.02 -2.89 7.58
N THR A 49 6.06 -3.15 6.81
CA THR A 49 7.44 -3.20 7.31
C THR A 49 7.89 -1.84 7.81
N ARG A 50 7.65 -0.77 7.03
CA ARG A 50 7.96 0.60 7.48
C ARG A 50 7.19 0.98 8.73
N CYS A 51 5.94 0.57 8.85
CA CYS A 51 5.14 0.78 10.05
C CYS A 51 5.71 0.07 11.29
N GLN A 52 6.19 -1.18 11.14
CA GLN A 52 6.84 -1.89 12.25
C GLN A 52 8.15 -1.19 12.67
N GLU A 53 8.95 -0.73 11.70
CA GLU A 53 10.18 0.02 11.96
C GLU A 53 9.90 1.38 12.62
N ALA A 54 8.89 2.12 12.15
CA ALA A 54 8.48 3.40 12.76
C ALA A 54 7.99 3.21 14.21
N ARG A 55 7.23 2.15 14.47
CA ARG A 55 6.78 1.78 15.84
C ARG A 55 7.96 1.45 16.73
N ALA A 56 8.96 0.73 16.22
CA ALA A 56 10.17 0.42 16.96
C ALA A 56 11.01 1.67 17.30
N LEU A 57 10.88 2.75 16.52
CA LEU A 57 11.48 4.06 16.81
C LEU A 57 10.69 4.88 17.84
N GLY A 58 9.46 4.48 18.18
CA GLY A 58 8.60 5.18 19.13
C GLY A 58 7.51 6.05 18.48
N ALA A 59 7.30 5.98 17.18
CA ALA A 59 6.18 6.66 16.53
C ALA A 59 4.85 5.94 16.80
N GLU A 60 3.78 6.71 16.97
CA GLU A 60 2.43 6.18 16.93
C GLU A 60 2.05 5.83 15.49
N VAL A 61 1.52 4.64 15.25
CA VAL A 61 1.29 4.13 13.90
C VAL A 61 -0.19 3.89 13.65
N VAL A 62 -0.73 4.48 12.58
CA VAL A 62 -2.14 4.31 12.17
C VAL A 62 -2.45 2.84 11.89
N GLY A 63 -1.57 2.14 11.17
CA GLY A 63 -1.72 0.72 10.88
C GLY A 63 -2.77 0.43 9.81
N ASP A 64 -3.54 -0.65 10.02
CA ASP A 64 -4.58 -1.13 9.12
C ASP A 64 -5.99 -0.64 9.51
N VAL A 65 -6.04 0.62 9.96
CA VAL A 65 -7.25 1.42 10.20
C VAL A 65 -7.28 2.55 9.18
N ARG A 66 -8.45 3.02 8.81
CA ARG A 66 -8.57 4.20 7.93
C ARG A 66 -7.98 5.43 8.62
N ILE A 67 -7.23 6.24 7.87
CA ILE A 67 -6.58 7.45 8.41
C ILE A 67 -7.61 8.45 8.92
N ASP A 68 -8.72 8.63 8.22
CA ASP A 68 -9.81 9.53 8.62
C ASP A 68 -10.52 9.05 9.89
N ASP A 69 -10.71 7.74 10.07
CA ASP A 69 -11.26 7.17 11.31
C ASP A 69 -10.28 7.33 12.48
N TYR A 70 -8.99 7.05 12.23
CA TYR A 70 -7.94 7.17 13.25
C TYR A 70 -7.75 8.61 13.74
N LEU A 71 -7.75 9.58 12.83
CA LEU A 71 -7.60 11.01 13.15
C LEU A 71 -8.92 11.68 13.59
N SER A 72 -10.03 10.94 13.60
CA SER A 72 -11.33 11.49 13.95
C SER A 72 -11.34 12.08 15.37
N GLY A 73 -11.78 13.33 15.49
CA GLY A 73 -11.80 14.04 16.78
C GLY A 73 -10.43 14.57 17.24
N ALA A 74 -9.42 14.54 16.40
CA ALA A 74 -8.15 15.20 16.68
C ALA A 74 -8.37 16.70 16.93
N SER A 75 -7.47 17.32 17.70
CA SER A 75 -7.55 18.73 18.07
C SER A 75 -6.17 19.40 18.02
N GLY A 76 -6.12 20.71 18.18
CA GLY A 76 -4.85 21.45 18.10
C GLY A 76 -4.45 21.73 16.65
N THR A 77 -3.16 21.72 16.38
CA THR A 77 -2.59 22.00 15.06
C THR A 77 -1.75 20.83 14.57
N ALA A 78 -1.74 20.60 13.26
CA ALA A 78 -0.98 19.51 12.67
C ALA A 78 -0.27 19.91 11.38
N VAL A 79 0.86 19.24 11.12
CA VAL A 79 1.54 19.25 9.83
C VAL A 79 1.75 17.83 9.34
N ALA A 80 1.23 17.53 8.15
CA ALA A 80 1.50 16.28 7.48
C ALA A 80 2.68 16.44 6.52
N ILE A 81 3.68 15.58 6.65
CA ILE A 81 4.91 15.64 5.86
C ILE A 81 5.26 14.28 5.25
N GLY A 82 5.97 14.29 4.13
CA GLY A 82 6.46 13.05 3.50
C GLY A 82 6.79 13.21 2.03
N GLU A 83 7.13 12.10 1.39
CA GLU A 83 7.24 12.08 -0.06
C GLU A 83 5.85 12.08 -0.72
N MET A 84 5.74 12.78 -1.84
CA MET A 84 4.51 12.81 -2.65
C MET A 84 4.11 11.40 -3.10
N PRO A 85 2.91 10.92 -2.80
CA PRO A 85 2.43 9.66 -3.33
C PRO A 85 2.42 9.63 -4.86
N LYS A 86 2.72 8.48 -5.46
CA LYS A 86 2.65 8.30 -6.93
C LYS A 86 1.20 8.26 -7.42
N SER A 87 0.28 7.73 -6.61
CA SER A 87 -1.15 7.60 -6.91
C SER A 87 -1.90 8.87 -6.50
N LEU A 88 -2.70 9.45 -7.41
CA LEU A 88 -3.61 10.55 -7.09
C LEU A 88 -4.70 10.13 -6.11
N ALA A 89 -5.16 8.87 -6.19
CA ALA A 89 -6.14 8.34 -5.24
C ALA A 89 -5.58 8.26 -3.80
N ARG A 90 -4.31 7.87 -3.65
CA ARG A 90 -3.65 7.90 -2.33
C ARG A 90 -3.46 9.34 -1.83
N LEU A 91 -3.11 10.26 -2.72
CA LEU A 91 -3.00 11.67 -2.38
C LEU A 91 -4.34 12.27 -1.94
N ASP A 92 -5.43 11.96 -2.65
CA ASP A 92 -6.80 12.38 -2.29
C ASP A 92 -7.22 11.84 -0.93
N TYR A 93 -6.97 10.55 -0.70
CA TYR A 93 -7.24 9.91 0.59
C TYR A 93 -6.51 10.62 1.75
N LEU A 94 -5.20 10.83 1.62
CA LEU A 94 -4.41 11.54 2.62
C LEU A 94 -4.91 12.97 2.85
N ALA A 95 -5.13 13.73 1.77
CA ALA A 95 -5.55 15.11 1.84
C ALA A 95 -6.92 15.26 2.53
N ARG A 96 -7.89 14.43 2.16
CA ARG A 96 -9.23 14.43 2.78
C ARG A 96 -9.19 14.00 4.23
N SER A 97 -8.45 12.93 4.55
CA SER A 97 -8.32 12.43 5.91
C SER A 97 -7.72 13.48 6.85
N ILE A 98 -6.69 14.21 6.39
CA ILE A 98 -6.07 15.27 7.18
C ILE A 98 -6.98 16.48 7.30
N ALA A 99 -7.65 16.89 6.21
CA ALA A 99 -8.54 18.05 6.23
C ALA A 99 -9.78 17.83 7.11
N SER A 100 -10.28 16.58 7.21
CA SER A 100 -11.48 16.22 7.99
C SER A 100 -11.19 15.82 9.46
N ALA A 101 -9.91 15.76 9.88
CA ALA A 101 -9.51 15.18 11.16
C ALA A 101 -10.00 15.96 12.41
N GLY A 102 -10.36 17.22 12.26
CA GLY A 102 -10.81 18.07 13.38
C GLY A 102 -9.73 18.99 13.95
N PHE A 103 -8.53 19.01 13.38
CA PHE A 103 -7.51 19.98 13.73
C PHE A 103 -7.99 21.41 13.46
N SER A 104 -7.71 22.34 14.37
CA SER A 104 -8.05 23.77 14.20
C SER A 104 -7.27 24.39 13.03
N GLN A 105 -6.08 23.91 12.79
CA GLN A 105 -5.25 24.20 11.62
C GLN A 105 -4.53 22.94 11.20
N ALA A 106 -4.55 22.66 9.90
CA ALA A 106 -3.79 21.56 9.30
C ALA A 106 -3.10 22.05 8.03
N ARG A 107 -1.90 21.58 7.81
CA ARG A 107 -1.15 21.81 6.57
C ARG A 107 -0.46 20.53 6.10
N VAL A 108 -0.24 20.45 4.81
CA VAL A 108 0.37 19.29 4.16
C VAL A 108 1.60 19.77 3.38
N VAL A 109 2.75 19.13 3.58
CA VAL A 109 4.01 19.43 2.90
C VAL A 109 4.56 18.16 2.29
N LEU A 110 4.33 17.95 1.00
CA LEU A 110 4.75 16.74 0.29
C LEU A 110 5.79 17.06 -0.77
N GLY A 111 6.95 16.41 -0.65
CA GLY A 111 8.10 16.63 -1.49
C GLY A 111 8.25 15.59 -2.61
N ALA A 112 8.74 16.02 -3.77
CA ALA A 112 9.07 15.11 -4.87
C ALA A 112 10.17 15.68 -5.77
N ASN A 113 10.69 14.80 -6.66
CA ASN A 113 11.44 15.28 -7.80
C ASN A 113 10.50 16.07 -8.75
N ASN A 114 10.93 17.23 -9.21
CA ASN A 114 10.15 18.12 -10.09
C ASN A 114 9.52 17.42 -11.30
N LYS A 115 10.22 16.43 -11.87
CA LYS A 115 9.73 15.67 -13.03
C LYS A 115 8.51 14.79 -12.72
N HIS A 116 8.23 14.55 -11.43
CA HIS A 116 7.08 13.73 -10.97
C HIS A 116 5.92 14.56 -10.46
N LEU A 117 6.12 15.89 -10.27
CA LEU A 117 5.02 16.78 -9.90
C LEU A 117 4.13 17.07 -11.11
N SER A 118 2.83 17.05 -10.90
CA SER A 118 1.83 17.26 -11.94
C SER A 118 0.74 18.26 -11.51
N ARG A 119 0.08 18.86 -12.51
CA ARG A 119 -1.10 19.72 -12.25
C ARG A 119 -2.24 18.96 -11.54
N GLY A 120 -2.36 17.64 -11.80
CA GLY A 120 -3.34 16.80 -11.13
C GLY A 120 -3.15 16.73 -9.62
N MET A 121 -1.90 16.72 -9.14
CA MET A 121 -1.61 16.76 -7.70
C MET A 121 -2.06 18.07 -7.04
N ASN A 122 -1.84 19.22 -7.71
CA ASN A 122 -2.35 20.51 -7.21
C ASN A 122 -3.89 20.52 -7.17
N ALA A 123 -4.55 19.97 -8.19
CA ALA A 123 -6.01 19.90 -8.24
C ALA A 123 -6.56 19.06 -7.09
N VAL A 124 -6.01 17.87 -6.85
CA VAL A 124 -6.40 16.98 -5.75
C VAL A 124 -6.22 17.66 -4.39
N LEU A 125 -5.08 18.29 -4.14
CA LEU A 125 -4.88 19.04 -2.88
C LEU A 125 -5.87 20.19 -2.73
N GLY A 126 -6.18 20.90 -3.84
CA GLY A 126 -7.14 22.02 -3.86
C GLY A 126 -8.58 21.62 -3.59
N GLU A 127 -8.95 20.34 -3.71
CA GLU A 127 -10.26 19.84 -3.29
C GLU A 127 -10.39 19.80 -1.76
N SER A 128 -9.27 19.61 -1.05
CA SER A 128 -9.25 19.46 0.41
C SER A 128 -8.73 20.68 1.16
N PHE A 129 -8.01 21.59 0.48
CA PHE A 129 -7.38 22.76 1.08
C PHE A 129 -7.66 24.03 0.27
N HIS A 130 -7.76 25.17 0.96
CA HIS A 130 -8.00 26.47 0.32
C HIS A 130 -6.79 26.96 -0.47
N ASP A 131 -5.61 26.81 0.11
CA ASP A 131 -4.35 27.31 -0.44
C ASP A 131 -3.46 26.14 -0.85
N VAL A 132 -3.00 26.12 -2.11
CA VAL A 132 -2.05 25.14 -2.61
C VAL A 132 -0.96 25.87 -3.38
N ALA A 133 0.28 25.73 -2.94
CA ALA A 133 1.43 26.39 -3.54
C ALA A 133 2.63 25.44 -3.67
N ALA A 134 3.47 25.70 -4.66
CA ALA A 134 4.77 25.03 -4.75
C ALA A 134 5.84 25.84 -4.00
N SER A 135 6.65 25.16 -3.19
CA SER A 135 7.78 25.79 -2.50
C SER A 135 8.87 26.27 -3.47
N LEU A 136 9.84 27.00 -2.97
CA LEU A 136 11.12 27.14 -3.67
C LEU A 136 11.78 25.76 -3.77
N GLY A 137 12.42 25.51 -4.93
CA GLY A 137 13.10 24.24 -5.18
C GLY A 137 14.48 24.17 -4.54
N ARG A 138 14.91 22.94 -4.22
CA ARG A 138 16.31 22.65 -3.86
C ARG A 138 16.85 21.60 -4.83
N GLY A 139 17.70 22.02 -5.78
CA GLY A 139 18.15 21.18 -6.89
C GLY A 139 16.99 20.69 -7.75
N LYS A 140 16.85 19.36 -7.84
CA LYS A 140 15.76 18.73 -8.60
C LYS A 140 14.49 18.49 -7.81
N PHE A 141 14.41 18.93 -6.56
CA PHE A 141 13.29 18.66 -5.64
C PHE A 141 12.49 19.92 -5.33
N ARG A 142 11.21 19.74 -5.07
CA ARG A 142 10.26 20.76 -4.64
C ARG A 142 9.16 20.13 -3.80
N CYS A 143 8.56 20.91 -2.89
CA CYS A 143 7.36 20.51 -2.15
C CYS A 143 6.12 21.19 -2.73
N LEU A 144 4.97 20.50 -2.69
CA LEU A 144 3.66 21.13 -2.69
C LEU A 144 3.25 21.33 -1.23
N VAL A 145 2.79 22.53 -0.93
CA VAL A 145 2.30 22.94 0.39
C VAL A 145 0.83 23.24 0.23
N ALA A 146 -0.01 22.61 1.07
CA ALA A 146 -1.44 22.86 1.13
C ALA A 146 -1.83 23.27 2.55
N SER A 147 -2.71 24.28 2.70
CA SER A 147 -3.16 24.81 3.98
C SER A 147 -4.59 25.34 3.93
N GLY A 148 -5.17 25.58 5.12
CA GLY A 148 -6.57 25.97 5.22
C GLY A 148 -7.51 24.83 4.84
N PRO A 149 -7.72 23.83 5.75
CA PRO A 149 -8.56 22.68 5.45
C PRO A 149 -9.99 23.11 5.11
N ARG A 150 -10.60 22.42 4.14
CA ARG A 150 -11.99 22.57 3.74
C ARG A 150 -12.86 21.58 4.52
N GLU A 151 -14.16 21.85 4.60
CA GLU A 151 -15.15 20.85 5.02
C GLU A 151 -15.28 19.77 3.93
N VAL A 152 -14.63 18.64 4.14
CA VAL A 152 -14.61 17.49 3.24
C VAL A 152 -14.72 16.20 4.05
N SER A 153 -15.09 15.11 3.40
CA SER A 153 -14.98 13.75 3.92
C SER A 153 -14.29 12.86 2.89
N TYR A 154 -13.71 11.77 3.36
CA TYR A 154 -13.19 10.75 2.46
C TYR A 154 -14.21 9.62 2.28
N GLU A 155 -14.53 9.33 1.03
CA GLU A 155 -15.36 8.18 0.66
C GLU A 155 -14.56 7.25 -0.26
N PRO A 156 -14.41 5.96 0.09
CA PRO A 156 -13.78 4.98 -0.78
C PRO A 156 -14.48 4.88 -2.14
N THR A 157 -13.71 4.74 -3.20
CA THR A 157 -14.25 4.55 -4.55
C THR A 157 -14.95 3.19 -4.65
N ARG A 158 -16.13 3.15 -5.29
CA ARG A 158 -16.93 1.93 -5.52
C ARG A 158 -17.05 1.63 -6.99
N GLY A 159 -16.91 0.35 -7.38
CA GLY A 159 -17.10 -0.10 -8.76
C GLY A 159 -17.00 -1.61 -8.87
N ASP A 160 -17.71 -2.20 -9.82
CA ASP A 160 -17.68 -3.64 -10.15
C ASP A 160 -17.82 -4.57 -8.93
N GLY A 161 -18.58 -4.14 -7.91
CA GLY A 161 -18.74 -4.86 -6.65
C GLY A 161 -17.50 -4.86 -5.76
N LEU A 162 -16.56 -3.95 -6.00
CA LEU A 162 -15.35 -3.71 -5.21
C LEU A 162 -15.40 -2.34 -4.55
N ILE A 163 -14.59 -2.19 -3.50
CA ILE A 163 -14.40 -0.94 -2.76
C ILE A 163 -12.89 -0.69 -2.70
N ALA A 164 -12.47 0.50 -3.16
CA ALA A 164 -11.08 0.89 -3.16
C ALA A 164 -10.81 1.97 -2.11
N VAL A 165 -9.98 1.67 -1.14
CA VAL A 165 -9.43 2.62 -0.17
C VAL A 165 -8.08 3.11 -0.67
N GLY A 166 -7.85 4.41 -0.56
CA GLY A 166 -6.55 5.01 -0.85
C GLY A 166 -6.00 4.68 -2.22
N GLY A 167 -4.75 4.24 -2.25
CA GLY A 167 -4.00 3.94 -3.47
C GLY A 167 -3.98 2.49 -3.89
N VAL A 168 -4.91 1.65 -3.43
CA VAL A 168 -4.92 0.22 -3.71
C VAL A 168 -4.78 -0.08 -5.20
N PHE A 169 -3.98 -1.10 -5.52
CA PHE A 169 -3.76 -1.52 -6.90
C PHE A 169 -5.08 -1.85 -7.61
N SER A 170 -5.19 -1.46 -8.88
CA SER A 170 -6.39 -1.61 -9.73
C SER A 170 -7.62 -0.79 -9.28
N GLY A 171 -7.59 -0.11 -8.13
CA GLY A 171 -8.72 0.65 -7.61
C GLY A 171 -9.95 -0.22 -7.39
N ALA A 172 -11.14 0.29 -7.70
CA ALA A 172 -12.41 -0.44 -7.55
C ALA A 172 -12.76 -1.27 -8.80
N LYS A 173 -11.76 -1.91 -9.43
CA LYS A 173 -11.93 -2.79 -10.60
C LYS A 173 -11.14 -4.07 -10.41
N PRO A 174 -11.61 -5.21 -10.91
CA PRO A 174 -10.81 -6.43 -10.96
C PRO A 174 -9.58 -6.23 -11.84
N ASP A 175 -8.44 -6.78 -11.42
CA ASP A 175 -7.26 -6.88 -12.28
C ASP A 175 -7.43 -8.06 -13.27
N ARG A 176 -7.05 -7.86 -14.52
CA ARG A 176 -7.20 -8.92 -15.57
C ARG A 176 -6.39 -10.18 -15.28
N GLY A 177 -5.19 -10.02 -14.70
CA GLY A 177 -4.38 -11.18 -14.27
C GLY A 177 -5.05 -11.93 -13.13
N GLY A 178 -5.60 -11.17 -12.15
CA GLY A 178 -6.37 -11.70 -11.04
C GLY A 178 -7.66 -12.42 -11.49
N GLU A 179 -8.38 -11.90 -12.48
CA GLU A 179 -9.55 -12.60 -13.06
C GLU A 179 -9.17 -13.94 -13.70
N LEU A 180 -8.08 -13.95 -14.46
CA LEU A 180 -7.58 -15.20 -15.07
C LEU A 180 -7.12 -16.18 -14.00
N LEU A 181 -6.41 -15.73 -12.98
CA LEU A 181 -6.01 -16.54 -11.82
C LEU A 181 -7.23 -17.17 -11.13
N ARG A 182 -8.23 -16.34 -10.80
CA ARG A 182 -9.48 -16.79 -10.19
C ARG A 182 -10.17 -17.90 -10.99
N SER A 183 -10.22 -17.77 -12.31
CA SER A 183 -10.85 -18.78 -13.18
C SER A 183 -10.10 -20.13 -13.22
N CYS A 184 -8.88 -20.17 -12.72
CA CYS A 184 -8.05 -21.38 -12.66
C CYS A 184 -8.02 -22.02 -11.27
N LEU A 185 -8.59 -21.38 -10.25
CA LEU A 185 -8.65 -21.96 -8.90
C LEU A 185 -9.60 -23.16 -8.89
N PRO A 186 -9.32 -24.21 -8.09
CA PRO A 186 -10.21 -25.36 -7.99
C PRO A 186 -11.53 -24.99 -7.31
N ASP A 187 -12.61 -25.71 -7.64
CA ASP A 187 -13.93 -25.54 -7.02
C ASP A 187 -13.88 -25.81 -5.51
N GLU A 188 -13.05 -26.75 -5.09
CA GLU A 188 -12.80 -27.12 -3.69
C GLU A 188 -11.33 -26.84 -3.32
N PRO A 189 -10.97 -25.59 -3.01
CA PRO A 189 -9.57 -25.20 -2.76
C PRO A 189 -9.04 -25.66 -1.39
N GLY A 190 -9.88 -26.22 -0.53
CA GLY A 190 -9.51 -26.45 0.88
C GLY A 190 -9.26 -25.15 1.62
N ARG A 191 -8.21 -25.09 2.42
CA ARG A 191 -7.76 -23.87 3.11
C ARG A 191 -7.05 -22.97 2.09
N LEU A 192 -7.76 -21.97 1.58
CA LEU A 192 -7.30 -21.04 0.54
C LEU A 192 -6.67 -19.79 1.16
N LEU A 193 -5.51 -19.40 0.65
CA LEU A 193 -4.87 -18.10 0.93
C LEU A 193 -4.74 -17.28 -0.36
N ASP A 194 -5.14 -16.02 -0.31
CA ASP A 194 -4.81 -14.99 -1.29
C ASP A 194 -3.58 -14.21 -0.80
N LEU A 195 -2.42 -14.52 -1.36
CA LEU A 195 -1.14 -13.97 -0.94
C LEU A 195 -0.80 -12.72 -1.76
N GLY A 196 -0.89 -11.53 -1.14
CA GLY A 196 -0.85 -10.24 -1.83
C GLY A 196 -2.21 -9.93 -2.48
N CYS A 197 -3.25 -9.83 -1.65
CA CYS A 197 -4.65 -9.85 -2.10
C CYS A 197 -5.11 -8.58 -2.83
N GLY A 198 -4.36 -7.47 -2.73
CA GLY A 198 -4.77 -6.20 -3.30
C GLY A 198 -6.18 -5.80 -2.86
N ASN A 199 -7.04 -5.46 -3.80
CA ASN A 199 -8.43 -5.09 -3.53
C ASN A 199 -9.38 -6.28 -3.24
N GLY A 200 -8.84 -7.50 -3.09
CA GLY A 200 -9.60 -8.71 -2.76
C GLY A 200 -10.39 -9.32 -3.92
N SER A 201 -10.20 -8.85 -5.16
CA SER A 201 -11.00 -9.30 -6.31
C SER A 201 -10.84 -10.78 -6.64
N VAL A 202 -9.65 -11.37 -6.39
CA VAL A 202 -9.36 -12.78 -6.70
C VAL A 202 -10.22 -13.72 -5.88
N THR A 203 -10.33 -13.48 -4.58
CA THR A 203 -11.01 -14.39 -3.64
C THR A 203 -12.37 -13.87 -3.15
N ARG A 204 -12.87 -12.76 -3.72
CA ARG A 204 -14.19 -12.21 -3.38
C ARG A 204 -15.28 -13.26 -3.43
N GLY A 205 -16.03 -13.42 -2.31
CA GLY A 205 -17.12 -14.37 -2.16
C GLY A 205 -16.68 -15.83 -1.99
N MET A 206 -15.39 -16.08 -1.85
CA MET A 206 -14.85 -17.41 -1.49
C MET A 206 -14.56 -17.46 0.01
N ASN A 207 -14.58 -18.67 0.58
CA ASN A 207 -14.08 -18.89 1.94
C ASN A 207 -12.53 -18.97 1.87
N ALA A 208 -11.87 -17.83 2.06
CA ALA A 208 -10.43 -17.69 1.92
C ALA A 208 -9.89 -16.75 2.99
N ALA A 209 -8.70 -17.04 3.49
CA ALA A 209 -7.86 -16.06 4.15
C ALA A 209 -7.14 -15.22 3.09
N ALA A 210 -6.78 -14.00 3.42
CA ALA A 210 -6.02 -13.13 2.54
C ALA A 210 -4.97 -12.35 3.33
N THR A 211 -3.91 -11.92 2.67
CA THR A 211 -2.89 -11.06 3.28
C THR A 211 -2.31 -10.08 2.28
N ASP A 212 -1.94 -8.92 2.76
CA ASP A 212 -1.20 -7.91 2.00
C ASP A 212 -0.31 -7.07 2.92
N SER A 213 0.80 -6.58 2.41
CA SER A 213 1.67 -5.64 3.14
C SER A 213 1.21 -4.19 3.03
N ASP A 214 0.28 -3.89 2.13
CA ASP A 214 -0.31 -2.57 1.94
C ASP A 214 -1.63 -2.44 2.73
N ALA A 215 -1.71 -1.51 3.67
CA ALA A 215 -2.91 -1.26 4.47
C ALA A 215 -4.12 -0.84 3.62
N ASP A 216 -3.90 -0.05 2.54
CA ASP A 216 -4.99 0.33 1.63
C ASP A 216 -5.60 -0.91 0.94
N ALA A 217 -4.77 -1.91 0.61
CA ALA A 217 -5.20 -3.20 0.06
C ALA A 217 -6.04 -3.99 1.07
N VAL A 218 -5.53 -4.14 2.28
CA VAL A 218 -6.24 -4.87 3.36
C VAL A 218 -7.58 -4.21 3.69
N LEU A 219 -7.63 -2.88 3.81
CA LEU A 219 -8.86 -2.13 4.05
C LEU A 219 -9.86 -2.29 2.91
N SER A 220 -9.40 -2.30 1.66
CA SER A 220 -10.23 -2.51 0.47
C SER A 220 -10.82 -3.93 0.44
N ALA A 221 -10.00 -4.95 0.70
CA ALA A 221 -10.43 -6.34 0.73
C ALA A 221 -11.44 -6.59 1.87
N ARG A 222 -11.18 -6.08 3.07
CA ARG A 222 -12.12 -6.16 4.20
C ARG A 222 -13.46 -5.47 3.91
N ALA A 223 -13.44 -4.35 3.20
CA ALA A 223 -14.66 -3.60 2.87
C ALA A 223 -15.64 -4.38 1.98
N ILE A 224 -15.18 -5.44 1.30
CA ILE A 224 -16.00 -6.36 0.49
C ILE A 224 -16.19 -7.74 1.15
N GLY A 225 -15.83 -7.88 2.42
CA GLY A 225 -16.04 -9.09 3.21
C GLY A 225 -14.96 -10.16 3.07
N VAL A 226 -13.77 -9.84 2.52
CA VAL A 226 -12.62 -10.75 2.51
C VAL A 226 -11.92 -10.70 3.87
N ASP A 227 -11.57 -11.87 4.43
CA ASP A 227 -10.82 -11.98 5.69
C ASP A 227 -9.33 -11.71 5.43
N ALA A 228 -8.97 -10.43 5.38
CA ALA A 228 -7.63 -9.96 5.05
C ALA A 228 -6.84 -9.56 6.30
N THR A 229 -5.59 -10.04 6.38
CA THR A 229 -4.62 -9.71 7.42
C THR A 229 -3.55 -8.78 6.87
N TRP A 230 -3.24 -7.72 7.59
CA TRP A 230 -2.13 -6.84 7.27
C TRP A 230 -0.83 -7.39 7.86
N ASP A 231 0.04 -7.89 7.01
CA ASP A 231 1.33 -8.45 7.39
C ASP A 231 2.32 -8.49 6.21
N ASP A 232 3.54 -8.93 6.47
CA ASP A 232 4.53 -9.19 5.43
C ASP A 232 4.45 -10.66 4.99
N ALA A 233 3.95 -10.88 3.77
CA ALA A 233 3.95 -12.16 3.07
C ALA A 233 3.42 -13.35 3.92
N GLY A 234 2.32 -13.13 4.64
CA GLY A 234 1.70 -14.17 5.47
C GLY A 234 2.51 -14.53 6.71
N SER A 235 3.33 -13.61 7.22
CA SER A 235 4.19 -13.82 8.39
C SER A 235 3.44 -14.20 9.66
N LYS A 236 2.17 -13.82 9.76
CA LYS A 236 1.29 -14.15 10.89
C LYS A 236 0.70 -15.56 10.83
N TYR A 237 0.82 -16.26 9.70
CA TYR A 237 0.30 -17.63 9.58
C TYR A 237 1.38 -18.66 9.86
N PRO A 238 1.03 -19.76 10.55
CA PRO A 238 1.92 -20.90 10.77
C PRO A 238 2.37 -21.54 9.43
N ASP A 239 3.49 -22.26 9.46
CA ASP A 239 3.95 -23.05 8.32
C ASP A 239 2.92 -24.13 7.95
N ALA A 240 2.84 -24.50 6.69
CA ALA A 240 1.98 -25.56 6.16
C ALA A 240 0.48 -25.37 6.49
N SER A 241 0.01 -24.11 6.53
CA SER A 241 -1.37 -23.77 6.92
C SER A 241 -2.38 -23.86 5.78
N PHE A 242 -1.95 -23.85 4.51
CA PHE A 242 -2.87 -23.73 3.39
C PHE A 242 -2.72 -24.86 2.38
N ASP A 243 -3.87 -25.32 1.86
CA ASP A 243 -3.95 -26.36 0.82
C ASP A 243 -3.85 -25.75 -0.58
N THR A 244 -4.32 -24.51 -0.73
CA THR A 244 -4.23 -23.74 -1.98
C THR A 244 -3.77 -22.32 -1.67
N ILE A 245 -2.79 -21.83 -2.46
CA ILE A 245 -2.36 -20.42 -2.42
C ILE A 245 -2.59 -19.82 -3.80
N ALA A 246 -3.31 -18.69 -3.85
CA ALA A 246 -3.41 -17.82 -5.02
C ALA A 246 -2.38 -16.70 -4.90
N LEU A 247 -1.63 -16.42 -5.97
CA LEU A 247 -0.59 -15.39 -5.99
C LEU A 247 -0.63 -14.62 -7.31
N ASN A 248 -0.96 -13.33 -7.22
CA ASN A 248 -0.86 -12.37 -8.33
C ASN A 248 0.15 -11.28 -7.94
N PRO A 249 1.46 -11.53 -8.06
CA PRO A 249 2.48 -10.61 -7.59
C PRO A 249 2.56 -9.35 -8.47
N PRO A 250 3.08 -8.23 -7.96
CA PRO A 250 3.27 -7.02 -8.76
C PRO A 250 4.27 -7.28 -9.90
N PHE A 251 3.82 -7.02 -11.13
CA PHE A 251 4.64 -7.17 -12.34
C PHE A 251 5.02 -5.79 -12.88
N HIS A 252 6.22 -5.31 -12.54
CA HIS A 252 6.79 -4.15 -13.22
C HIS A 252 8.01 -4.57 -14.01
N ASP A 253 8.13 -4.08 -15.23
CA ASP A 253 9.22 -4.43 -16.14
C ASP A 253 10.59 -4.08 -15.54
N GLY A 254 11.29 -5.10 -15.03
CA GLY A 254 12.73 -5.12 -15.03
C GLY A 254 13.48 -4.32 -13.96
N THR A 255 12.89 -3.97 -12.82
CA THR A 255 13.68 -3.41 -11.71
C THR A 255 14.12 -4.51 -10.74
N ALA A 256 15.35 -4.40 -10.19
CA ALA A 256 15.89 -5.37 -9.23
C ALA A 256 15.02 -5.52 -7.96
N VAL A 257 14.31 -4.46 -7.58
CA VAL A 257 13.41 -4.42 -6.43
C VAL A 257 12.22 -5.35 -6.63
N ASP A 258 11.62 -5.36 -7.82
CA ASP A 258 10.44 -6.19 -8.11
C ASP A 258 10.79 -7.70 -8.14
N ALA A 259 11.98 -8.05 -8.63
CA ALA A 259 12.46 -9.42 -8.61
C ALA A 259 12.64 -9.95 -7.18
N THR A 260 13.16 -9.14 -6.26
CA THR A 260 13.34 -9.51 -4.84
C THR A 260 11.99 -9.72 -4.15
N LEU A 261 11.00 -8.87 -4.42
CA LEU A 261 9.65 -9.00 -3.85
C LEU A 261 8.98 -10.30 -4.32
N VAL A 262 9.06 -10.62 -5.61
CA VAL A 262 8.49 -11.88 -6.11
C VAL A 262 9.17 -13.10 -5.50
N GLN A 263 10.50 -13.07 -5.32
CA GLN A 263 11.22 -14.14 -4.64
C GLN A 263 10.77 -14.30 -3.18
N HIS A 264 10.59 -13.19 -2.46
CA HIS A 264 10.08 -13.18 -1.08
C HIS A 264 8.69 -13.80 -0.99
N LEU A 265 7.76 -13.44 -1.89
CA LEU A 265 6.43 -14.01 -1.95
C LEU A 265 6.44 -15.50 -2.31
N LEU A 266 7.31 -15.94 -3.21
CA LEU A 266 7.47 -17.36 -3.55
C LEU A 266 8.03 -18.18 -2.38
N ASP A 267 9.00 -17.65 -1.65
CA ASP A 267 9.56 -18.29 -0.46
C ASP A 267 8.49 -18.41 0.64
N ALA A 268 7.68 -17.37 0.82
CA ALA A 268 6.53 -17.40 1.72
C ALA A 268 5.48 -18.44 1.30
N ALA A 269 5.16 -18.52 0.00
CA ALA A 269 4.23 -19.52 -0.51
C ALA A 269 4.71 -20.95 -0.22
N VAL A 270 6.01 -21.24 -0.41
CA VAL A 270 6.60 -22.54 -0.05
C VAL A 270 6.44 -22.84 1.43
N ARG A 271 6.69 -21.88 2.30
CA ARG A 271 6.56 -22.03 3.75
C ARG A 271 5.11 -22.33 4.15
N LEU A 272 4.16 -21.61 3.55
CA LEU A 272 2.74 -21.65 3.92
C LEU A 272 1.99 -22.84 3.34
N LEU A 273 2.46 -23.43 2.22
CA LEU A 273 1.82 -24.59 1.60
C LEU A 273 1.94 -25.83 2.46
N ALA A 274 0.81 -26.49 2.71
CA ALA A 274 0.74 -27.82 3.32
C ALA A 274 1.34 -28.89 2.38
N PRO A 275 1.77 -30.04 2.92
CA PRO A 275 2.13 -31.20 2.09
C PRO A 275 0.97 -31.59 1.16
N GLY A 276 1.25 -31.72 -0.13
CA GLY A 276 0.24 -31.97 -1.16
C GLY A 276 -0.54 -30.74 -1.61
N GLY A 277 -0.29 -29.57 -1.04
CA GLY A 277 -0.91 -28.31 -1.44
C GLY A 277 -0.38 -27.77 -2.77
N ALA A 278 -1.09 -26.79 -3.33
CA ALA A 278 -0.76 -26.21 -4.63
C ALA A 278 -0.77 -24.68 -4.61
N LEU A 279 0.27 -24.09 -5.23
CA LEU A 279 0.36 -22.67 -5.56
C LEU A 279 -0.23 -22.45 -6.96
N TYR A 280 -1.14 -21.49 -7.09
CA TYR A 280 -1.58 -20.94 -8.37
C TYR A 280 -1.02 -19.54 -8.52
N LEU A 281 -0.16 -19.36 -9.52
CA LEU A 281 0.55 -18.09 -9.77
C LEU A 281 0.19 -17.57 -11.15
N VAL A 282 -0.30 -16.33 -11.24
CA VAL A 282 -0.40 -15.63 -12.52
C VAL A 282 0.82 -14.74 -12.73
N HIS A 283 1.28 -14.59 -13.96
CA HIS A 283 2.34 -13.65 -14.34
C HIS A 283 2.20 -13.19 -15.80
N ASN A 284 2.81 -12.06 -16.14
CA ASN A 284 2.91 -11.63 -17.53
C ASN A 284 3.66 -12.65 -18.37
N SER A 285 3.09 -13.06 -19.53
CA SER A 285 3.60 -14.17 -20.37
C SER A 285 5.01 -13.95 -20.93
N HIS A 286 5.50 -12.69 -20.96
CA HIS A 286 6.87 -12.39 -21.37
C HIS A 286 7.90 -12.57 -20.24
N LEU A 287 7.45 -12.61 -18.97
CA LEU A 287 8.29 -12.88 -17.81
C LEU A 287 8.47 -14.41 -17.65
N ARG A 288 9.68 -14.84 -17.36
CA ARG A 288 10.01 -16.29 -17.28
C ARG A 288 10.03 -16.77 -15.83
N TYR A 289 8.90 -16.64 -15.11
CA TYR A 289 8.82 -17.04 -13.70
C TYR A 289 8.81 -18.56 -13.48
N ARG A 290 8.52 -19.36 -14.49
CA ARG A 290 8.47 -20.83 -14.36
C ARG A 290 9.74 -21.38 -13.70
N GLY A 291 10.93 -20.98 -14.15
CA GLY A 291 12.19 -21.44 -13.58
C GLY A 291 12.42 -20.99 -12.12
N GLU A 292 11.87 -19.84 -11.71
CA GLU A 292 11.90 -19.39 -10.32
C GLU A 292 11.02 -20.27 -9.42
N VAL A 293 9.86 -20.67 -9.93
CA VAL A 293 8.93 -21.55 -9.22
C VAL A 293 9.51 -22.97 -9.14
N GLU A 294 10.05 -23.53 -10.26
CA GLU A 294 10.65 -24.87 -10.33
C GLU A 294 11.82 -25.04 -9.37
N ARG A 295 12.59 -23.98 -9.07
CA ARG A 295 13.67 -24.05 -8.09
C ARG A 295 13.18 -24.22 -6.64
N ARG A 296 11.91 -23.91 -6.37
CA ARG A 296 11.30 -23.91 -5.03
C ARG A 296 10.30 -25.03 -4.83
N ILE A 297 9.55 -25.36 -5.89
CA ILE A 297 8.47 -26.36 -5.87
C ILE A 297 8.70 -27.32 -7.03
N ALA A 298 8.76 -28.61 -6.73
CA ALA A 298 9.29 -29.62 -7.65
C ALA A 298 8.43 -29.85 -8.91
N THR A 299 7.11 -29.70 -8.83
CA THR A 299 6.20 -29.96 -9.96
C THR A 299 5.51 -28.67 -10.39
N VAL A 300 5.80 -28.21 -11.61
CA VAL A 300 5.20 -26.97 -12.16
C VAL A 300 4.56 -27.27 -13.51
N GLU A 301 3.28 -26.99 -13.63
CA GLU A 301 2.51 -27.08 -14.86
C GLU A 301 1.92 -25.72 -15.26
N GLN A 302 1.76 -25.51 -16.56
CA GLN A 302 1.05 -24.36 -17.10
C GLN A 302 -0.44 -24.72 -17.21
N VAL A 303 -1.28 -24.06 -16.41
CA VAL A 303 -2.73 -24.28 -16.42
C VAL A 303 -3.36 -23.63 -17.65
N THR A 304 -3.02 -22.35 -17.87
CA THR A 304 -3.51 -21.60 -19.04
C THR A 304 -2.53 -20.50 -19.42
N ARG A 305 -2.70 -19.99 -20.65
CA ARG A 305 -1.93 -18.87 -21.17
C ARG A 305 -2.74 -18.10 -22.20
N ASP A 306 -2.75 -16.78 -22.10
CA ASP A 306 -3.20 -15.88 -23.16
C ASP A 306 -2.03 -15.01 -23.69
N LYS A 307 -2.35 -13.98 -24.48
CA LYS A 307 -1.33 -13.07 -25.04
C LYS A 307 -0.60 -12.26 -23.97
N THR A 308 -1.22 -12.05 -22.81
CA THR A 308 -0.73 -11.16 -21.76
C THR A 308 -0.28 -11.92 -20.52
N PHE A 309 -1.06 -12.93 -20.10
CA PHE A 309 -0.87 -13.64 -18.84
C PHE A 309 -0.68 -15.14 -19.01
N THR A 310 0.05 -15.72 -18.09
CA THR A 310 0.22 -17.17 -17.92
C THR A 310 -0.11 -17.52 -16.48
N VAL A 311 -0.89 -18.57 -16.26
CA VAL A 311 -1.14 -19.16 -14.94
C VAL A 311 -0.37 -20.46 -14.82
N LEU A 312 0.44 -20.54 -13.77
CA LEU A 312 1.16 -21.73 -13.37
C LEU A 312 0.48 -22.35 -12.15
N ARG A 313 0.48 -23.69 -12.10
CA ARG A 313 0.20 -24.46 -10.89
C ARG A 313 1.47 -25.18 -10.46
N ALA A 314 1.84 -25.03 -9.20
CA ALA A 314 2.99 -25.72 -8.61
C ALA A 314 2.53 -26.55 -7.41
N SER A 315 2.87 -27.85 -7.38
CA SER A 315 2.47 -28.76 -6.29
C SER A 315 3.67 -29.14 -5.43
N ARG A 316 3.48 -29.09 -4.11
CA ARG A 316 4.47 -29.46 -3.09
C ARG A 316 4.41 -30.94 -2.76
#